data_be48d193195770032291be100f812879
#
_entry.id   be48d193195770032291be100f812879
#
_cell.length_a   1.000
_cell.length_b   1.000
_cell.length_c   1.000
_cell.angle_alpha   90.00
_cell.angle_beta   90.00
_cell.angle_gamma   90.00
#
_symmetry.space_group_name_H-M   'P 1'
#
loop_
_entity.id
_entity.type
_entity.pdbx_description
1 polymer ?
#
loop_
_entity_poly.entity_id
_entity_poly.type
_entity_poly.pdbx_seq_one_letter_code
_entity_poly.pdbx_strand_id
1 'polypeptide(L)'
;FFDAIFKKKKEAETTANTSVSKSKEAQSLKELEGVLQKLQESDHYIARSEYYEQVREYAETVSFMRKMDEADMLVEFCSKNGLSPENVRELCTNYENIVSFVDNINENYLSRKKNEEKEYLDNILKDIDPDICLDENQREVILSDEDYGLVVAGAGAGKTTTVAAKVKYLVEKQHIDPSQILMISFTNKAVNELRERINRDLNIPCPIATFHSAGNAILHKNDPQNLNIVDSNKLFCCIQRYLKDKILREPVMVKKLVLFFASYFDAPYEGDDINDFFNHMAHANYATMRSELEDFRTEVIDRKTRNKVTIQNEVVRSYQEVEIANFFYLNNIDYEYEPVY
;
A
#
# COMPACT_ATOMS: atom_id res chain seq x y z
N PHE A 1 45.60 51.25 -21.12
CA PHE A 1 45.88 50.20 -22.14
C PHE A 1 45.68 48.82 -21.57
N PHE A 2 46.11 48.54 -20.35
CA PHE A 2 45.91 47.24 -19.67
C PHE A 2 44.44 46.95 -19.36
N ASP A 3 43.67 47.93 -18.94
CA ASP A 3 42.23 47.76 -18.63
C ASP A 3 41.38 47.40 -19.86
N ALA A 4 41.75 47.91 -21.05
CA ALA A 4 41.06 47.59 -22.30
C ALA A 4 41.35 46.17 -22.77
N ILE A 5 42.54 45.62 -22.47
CA ILE A 5 42.92 44.24 -22.80
C ILE A 5 42.23 43.26 -21.84
N PHE A 6 42.17 43.60 -20.55
CA PHE A 6 41.44 42.79 -19.54
C PHE A 6 39.93 42.76 -19.79
N LYS A 7 39.34 43.89 -20.19
CA LYS A 7 37.92 43.95 -20.54
C LYS A 7 37.60 43.15 -21.77
N LYS A 8 38.44 43.21 -22.83
CA LYS A 8 38.27 42.39 -24.04
C LYS A 8 38.45 40.87 -23.77
N LYS A 9 39.38 40.50 -22.86
CA LYS A 9 39.61 39.12 -22.51
C LYS A 9 38.43 38.57 -21.68
N LYS A 10 37.87 39.37 -20.76
CA LYS A 10 36.70 39.01 -19.97
C LYS A 10 35.44 38.92 -20.82
N GLU A 11 35.26 39.81 -21.80
CA GLU A 11 34.15 39.78 -22.78
C GLU A 11 34.28 38.58 -23.73
N ALA A 12 35.51 38.22 -24.15
CA ALA A 12 35.75 37.03 -24.97
C ALA A 12 35.56 35.71 -24.20
N GLU A 13 35.97 35.64 -22.94
CA GLU A 13 35.73 34.49 -22.07
C GLU A 13 34.24 34.35 -21.72
N THR A 14 33.52 35.46 -21.49
CA THR A 14 32.08 35.45 -21.24
C THR A 14 31.32 35.03 -22.50
N THR A 15 31.73 35.52 -23.70
CA THR A 15 31.10 35.13 -24.97
C THR A 15 31.41 33.67 -25.35
N ALA A 16 32.62 33.17 -25.08
CA ALA A 16 32.99 31.78 -25.32
C ALA A 16 32.24 30.83 -24.38
N ASN A 17 32.17 31.16 -23.08
CA ASN A 17 31.38 30.37 -22.12
C ASN A 17 29.88 30.41 -22.45
N THR A 18 29.35 31.54 -22.91
CA THR A 18 27.94 31.66 -23.30
C THR A 18 27.64 30.87 -24.60
N SER A 19 28.57 30.84 -25.55
CA SER A 19 28.40 30.08 -26.79
C SER A 19 28.48 28.54 -26.56
N VAL A 20 29.39 28.11 -25.69
CA VAL A 20 29.51 26.67 -25.31
C VAL A 20 28.28 26.20 -24.50
N SER A 21 27.81 27.03 -23.56
CA SER A 21 26.57 26.71 -22.82
C SER A 21 25.34 26.67 -23.74
N LYS A 22 25.22 27.60 -24.67
CA LYS A 22 24.09 27.65 -25.62
C LYS A 22 24.05 26.43 -26.55
N SER A 23 25.20 25.89 -27.00
CA SER A 23 25.27 24.68 -27.79
C SER A 23 24.91 23.41 -26.97
N LYS A 24 25.29 23.39 -25.71
CA LYS A 24 24.97 22.29 -24.77
C LYS A 24 23.46 22.23 -24.50
N GLU A 25 22.84 23.35 -24.22
CA GLU A 25 21.39 23.42 -23.97
C GLU A 25 20.57 23.04 -25.22
N ALA A 26 21.02 23.45 -26.43
CA ALA A 26 20.37 23.06 -27.67
C ALA A 26 20.52 21.55 -27.95
N GLN A 27 21.64 20.95 -27.59
CA GLN A 27 21.83 19.51 -27.69
C GLN A 27 20.92 18.76 -26.72
N SER A 28 20.86 19.20 -25.47
CA SER A 28 19.99 18.63 -24.42
C SER A 28 18.51 18.69 -24.79
N LEU A 29 18.05 19.77 -25.44
CA LEU A 29 16.69 19.84 -25.97
C LEU A 29 16.39 18.79 -27.05
N LYS A 30 17.33 18.54 -27.96
CA LYS A 30 17.15 17.51 -28.99
C LYS A 30 17.14 16.10 -28.39
N GLU A 31 17.89 15.89 -27.35
CA GLU A 31 17.89 14.62 -26.61
C GLU A 31 16.53 14.42 -25.90
N LEU A 32 16.02 15.46 -25.23
CA LEU A 32 14.67 15.44 -24.64
C LEU A 32 13.56 15.19 -25.67
N GLU A 33 13.64 15.87 -26.82
CA GLU A 33 12.71 15.64 -27.93
C GLU A 33 12.72 14.18 -28.37
N GLY A 34 13.92 13.59 -28.51
CA GLY A 34 14.08 12.18 -28.85
C GLY A 34 13.53 11.23 -27.77
N VAL A 35 13.63 11.59 -26.49
CA VAL A 35 13.03 10.83 -25.39
C VAL A 35 11.49 10.88 -25.47
N LEU A 36 10.91 12.07 -25.57
CA LEU A 36 9.44 12.22 -25.66
C LEU A 36 8.87 11.57 -26.92
N GLN A 37 9.57 11.64 -28.05
CA GLN A 37 9.15 10.94 -29.27
C GLN A 37 9.17 9.42 -29.09
N LYS A 38 10.18 8.84 -28.45
CA LYS A 38 10.22 7.41 -28.15
C LYS A 38 9.06 6.98 -27.26
N LEU A 39 8.71 7.80 -26.26
CA LEU A 39 7.54 7.51 -25.42
C LEU A 39 6.25 7.55 -26.26
N GLN A 40 6.10 8.52 -27.16
CA GLN A 40 4.93 8.65 -28.01
C GLN A 40 4.77 7.50 -29.02
N GLU A 41 5.88 6.94 -29.48
CA GLU A 41 5.92 5.81 -30.43
C GLU A 41 5.85 4.43 -29.72
N SER A 42 5.71 4.42 -28.37
CA SER A 42 5.65 3.17 -27.62
C SER A 42 4.46 2.30 -28.00
N ASP A 43 4.71 1.00 -28.14
CA ASP A 43 3.69 -0.02 -28.43
C ASP A 43 3.25 -0.82 -27.19
N HIS A 44 3.77 -0.46 -26.00
CA HIS A 44 3.46 -1.05 -24.72
C HIS A 44 2.98 0.01 -23.70
N TYR A 45 2.47 -0.44 -22.56
CA TYR A 45 2.13 0.43 -21.42
C TYR A 45 3.42 1.00 -20.84
N ILE A 46 3.49 2.31 -20.69
CA ILE A 46 4.67 3.00 -20.20
C ILE A 46 4.56 3.13 -18.67
N ALA A 47 5.37 2.36 -17.94
CA ALA A 47 5.45 2.46 -16.50
C ALA A 47 6.25 3.70 -16.06
N ARG A 48 5.99 4.18 -14.84
CA ARG A 48 6.65 5.39 -14.32
C ARG A 48 8.18 5.28 -14.28
N SER A 49 8.75 4.11 -13.97
CA SER A 49 10.19 3.89 -13.94
C SER A 49 10.86 4.06 -15.31
N GLU A 50 10.13 3.85 -16.40
CA GLU A 50 10.67 3.94 -17.75
C GLU A 50 11.03 5.36 -18.18
N TYR A 51 10.34 6.38 -17.64
CA TYR A 51 10.54 7.76 -18.08
C TYR A 51 10.99 8.72 -16.97
N TYR A 52 10.58 8.50 -15.72
CA TYR A 52 10.70 9.50 -14.65
C TYR A 52 12.14 9.95 -14.40
N GLU A 53 13.07 8.99 -14.26
CA GLU A 53 14.49 9.33 -14.04
C GLU A 53 15.14 9.91 -15.29
N GLN A 54 14.77 9.42 -16.48
CA GLN A 54 15.31 9.92 -17.75
C GLN A 54 14.95 11.39 -17.98
N VAL A 55 13.68 11.76 -17.79
CA VAL A 55 13.27 13.16 -18.02
C VAL A 55 13.76 14.09 -16.93
N ARG A 56 14.03 13.62 -15.72
CA ARG A 56 14.53 14.44 -14.61
C ARG A 56 15.86 15.13 -14.93
N GLU A 57 16.70 14.51 -15.74
CA GLU A 57 17.98 15.07 -16.16
C GLU A 57 17.85 16.39 -16.94
N TYR A 58 16.71 16.63 -17.56
CA TYR A 58 16.46 17.82 -18.40
C TYR A 58 15.85 19.01 -17.64
N ALA A 59 15.67 18.91 -16.33
CA ALA A 59 15.03 19.97 -15.52
C ALA A 59 15.72 21.33 -15.66
N GLU A 60 17.05 21.36 -15.64
CA GLU A 60 17.82 22.59 -15.78
C GLU A 60 17.66 23.20 -17.17
N THR A 61 17.67 22.38 -18.21
CA THR A 61 17.48 22.80 -19.60
C THR A 61 16.11 23.42 -19.82
N VAL A 62 15.04 22.77 -19.33
CA VAL A 62 13.68 23.31 -19.44
C VAL A 62 13.53 24.61 -18.65
N SER A 63 14.06 24.68 -17.43
CA SER A 63 14.06 25.92 -16.63
C SER A 63 14.81 27.06 -17.33
N PHE A 64 15.91 26.77 -17.99
CA PHE A 64 16.65 27.76 -18.80
C PHE A 64 15.80 28.25 -19.98
N MET A 65 15.15 27.37 -20.72
CA MET A 65 14.31 27.74 -21.86
C MET A 65 13.11 28.61 -21.43
N ARG A 66 12.48 28.31 -20.30
CA ARG A 66 11.40 29.14 -19.76
C ARG A 66 11.86 30.55 -19.41
N LYS A 67 13.03 30.70 -18.79
CA LYS A 67 13.63 32.00 -18.52
C LYS A 67 13.99 32.78 -19.79
N MET A 68 14.43 32.06 -20.83
CA MET A 68 14.70 32.67 -22.15
C MET A 68 13.43 33.15 -22.81
N ASP A 69 12.34 32.43 -22.69
CA ASP A 69 11.02 32.78 -23.23
C ASP A 69 10.44 34.01 -22.48
N GLU A 70 10.49 34.01 -21.15
CA GLU A 70 10.09 35.14 -20.29
C GLU A 70 10.88 36.44 -20.59
N ALA A 71 12.14 36.31 -21.01
CA ALA A 71 13.02 37.43 -21.35
C ALA A 71 12.94 37.83 -22.83
N ASP A 72 12.00 37.29 -23.61
CA ASP A 72 11.86 37.49 -25.07
C ASP A 72 13.11 37.14 -25.90
N MET A 73 13.97 36.25 -25.34
CA MET A 73 15.24 35.85 -25.96
C MET A 73 15.16 34.47 -26.65
N LEU A 74 14.05 33.72 -26.47
CA LEU A 74 13.93 32.38 -27.00
C LEU A 74 13.98 32.34 -28.54
N VAL A 75 13.36 33.29 -29.22
CA VAL A 75 13.34 33.33 -30.68
C VAL A 75 14.75 33.49 -31.25
N GLU A 76 15.57 34.38 -30.67
CA GLU A 76 16.96 34.56 -31.05
C GLU A 76 17.82 33.33 -30.79
N PHE A 77 17.64 32.70 -29.61
CA PHE A 77 18.29 31.43 -29.28
C PHE A 77 17.95 30.32 -30.27
N CYS A 78 16.67 30.12 -30.57
CA CYS A 78 16.20 29.10 -31.49
C CYS A 78 16.73 29.35 -32.90
N SER A 79 16.69 30.59 -33.41
CA SER A 79 17.24 30.94 -34.73
C SER A 79 18.73 30.61 -34.85
N LYS A 80 19.53 30.87 -33.78
CA LYS A 80 20.96 30.56 -33.76
C LYS A 80 21.28 29.07 -33.71
N ASN A 81 20.37 28.26 -33.23
CA ASN A 81 20.58 26.81 -33.04
C ASN A 81 19.75 25.95 -34.01
N GLY A 82 19.04 26.56 -34.97
CA GLY A 82 18.20 25.85 -35.95
C GLY A 82 17.01 25.12 -35.33
N LEU A 83 16.41 25.69 -34.28
CA LEU A 83 15.23 25.20 -33.57
C LEU A 83 14.01 26.06 -33.87
N SER A 84 12.80 25.47 -33.76
CA SER A 84 11.53 26.22 -33.80
C SER A 84 11.17 26.68 -32.38
N PRO A 85 10.87 27.97 -32.16
CA PRO A 85 10.42 28.47 -30.86
C PRO A 85 9.13 27.78 -30.39
N GLU A 86 8.19 27.50 -31.33
CA GLU A 86 6.94 26.82 -31.03
C GLU A 86 7.20 25.39 -30.51
N ASN A 87 8.05 24.64 -31.20
CA ASN A 87 8.41 23.28 -30.80
C ASN A 87 9.11 23.25 -29.43
N VAL A 88 9.98 24.23 -29.15
CA VAL A 88 10.65 24.33 -27.84
C VAL A 88 9.64 24.63 -26.73
N ARG A 89 8.65 25.51 -26.97
CA ARG A 89 7.59 25.78 -25.99
C ARG A 89 6.72 24.55 -25.73
N GLU A 90 6.35 23.83 -26.81
CA GLU A 90 5.58 22.59 -26.72
C GLU A 90 6.37 21.51 -25.95
N LEU A 91 7.65 21.34 -26.26
CA LEU A 91 8.55 20.41 -25.60
C LEU A 91 8.65 20.70 -24.09
N CYS A 92 8.83 21.98 -23.72
CA CYS A 92 8.85 22.38 -22.32
C CYS A 92 7.51 22.13 -21.63
N THR A 93 6.39 22.35 -22.32
CA THR A 93 5.06 22.09 -21.79
C THR A 93 4.81 20.60 -21.58
N ASN A 94 5.20 19.76 -22.52
CA ASN A 94 5.10 18.29 -22.41
C ASN A 94 5.98 17.76 -21.28
N TYR A 95 7.17 18.30 -21.12
CA TYR A 95 8.06 17.97 -19.99
C TYR A 95 7.43 18.33 -18.64
N GLU A 96 6.92 19.56 -18.50
CA GLU A 96 6.30 20.03 -17.24
C GLU A 96 5.06 19.22 -16.87
N ASN A 97 4.34 18.72 -17.88
CA ASN A 97 3.15 17.89 -17.73
C ASN A 97 3.41 16.42 -18.10
N ILE A 98 4.64 15.93 -17.87
CA ILE A 98 5.07 14.62 -18.36
C ILE A 98 4.15 13.47 -17.91
N VAL A 99 3.61 13.55 -16.69
CA VAL A 99 2.66 12.55 -16.17
C VAL A 99 1.42 12.51 -17.05
N SER A 100 0.77 13.67 -17.29
CA SER A 100 -0.42 13.74 -18.14
C SER A 100 -0.13 13.40 -19.62
N PHE A 101 1.10 13.70 -20.08
CA PHE A 101 1.54 13.32 -21.42
C PHE A 101 1.61 11.80 -21.56
N VAL A 102 2.22 11.10 -20.59
CA VAL A 102 2.31 9.64 -20.57
C VAL A 102 0.93 9.00 -20.30
N ASP A 103 0.11 9.57 -19.42
CA ASP A 103 -1.24 9.10 -19.16
C ASP A 103 -2.07 9.04 -20.44
N ASN A 104 -2.03 10.09 -21.29
CA ASN A 104 -2.72 10.09 -22.58
C ASN A 104 -2.23 8.99 -23.53
N ILE A 105 -0.93 8.70 -23.54
CA ILE A 105 -0.36 7.60 -24.33
C ILE A 105 -0.89 6.26 -23.82
N ASN A 106 -0.85 6.06 -22.49
CA ASN A 106 -1.33 4.85 -21.84
C ASN A 106 -2.84 4.64 -22.01
N GLU A 107 -3.66 5.70 -21.97
CA GLU A 107 -5.10 5.62 -22.26
C GLU A 107 -5.37 5.13 -23.69
N ASN A 108 -4.61 5.65 -24.65
CA ASN A 108 -4.71 5.21 -26.05
C ASN A 108 -4.26 3.74 -26.20
N TYR A 109 -3.16 3.37 -25.54
CA TYR A 109 -2.69 1.98 -25.50
C TYR A 109 -3.75 1.05 -24.90
N LEU A 110 -4.30 1.38 -23.72
CA LEU A 110 -5.32 0.58 -23.05
C LEU A 110 -6.60 0.45 -23.87
N SER A 111 -7.03 1.54 -24.53
CA SER A 111 -8.20 1.53 -25.40
C SER A 111 -8.01 0.57 -26.59
N ARG A 112 -6.84 0.61 -27.24
CA ARG A 112 -6.47 -0.32 -28.29
C ARG A 112 -6.39 -1.74 -27.78
N LYS A 113 -5.71 -1.96 -26.67
CA LYS A 113 -5.45 -3.28 -26.08
C LYS A 113 -6.73 -3.95 -25.57
N LYS A 114 -7.67 -3.20 -25.01
CA LYS A 114 -8.99 -3.70 -24.62
C LYS A 114 -9.76 -4.26 -25.83
N ASN A 115 -9.62 -3.64 -27.00
CA ASN A 115 -10.26 -4.13 -28.22
C ASN A 115 -9.54 -5.36 -28.80
N GLU A 116 -8.22 -5.35 -28.83
CA GLU A 116 -7.41 -6.48 -29.32
C GLU A 116 -7.61 -7.74 -28.48
N GLU A 117 -7.63 -7.60 -27.15
CA GLU A 117 -7.75 -8.70 -26.20
C GLU A 117 -9.20 -8.97 -25.73
N LYS A 118 -10.19 -8.36 -26.40
CA LYS A 118 -11.61 -8.44 -25.98
C LYS A 118 -12.08 -9.88 -25.80
N GLU A 119 -11.88 -10.72 -26.80
CA GLU A 119 -12.32 -12.11 -26.77
C GLU A 119 -11.62 -12.91 -25.65
N TYR A 120 -10.35 -12.65 -25.44
CA TYR A 120 -9.60 -13.27 -24.36
C TYR A 120 -10.12 -12.82 -22.99
N LEU A 121 -10.31 -11.53 -22.78
CA LEU A 121 -10.81 -10.98 -21.52
C LEU A 121 -12.25 -11.40 -21.22
N ASP A 122 -13.10 -11.55 -22.26
CA ASP A 122 -14.46 -12.05 -22.12
C ASP A 122 -14.50 -13.51 -21.65
N ASN A 123 -13.43 -14.28 -21.90
CA ASN A 123 -13.36 -15.71 -21.60
C ASN A 123 -12.36 -16.06 -20.47
N ILE A 124 -11.59 -15.09 -19.97
CA ILE A 124 -10.42 -15.32 -19.11
C ILE A 124 -10.67 -16.18 -17.86
N LEU A 125 -11.86 -16.12 -17.25
CA LEU A 125 -12.23 -16.88 -16.06
C LEU A 125 -13.45 -17.78 -16.28
N LYS A 126 -13.96 -17.95 -17.49
CA LYS A 126 -15.15 -18.76 -17.76
C LYS A 126 -14.95 -20.25 -17.50
N ASP A 127 -13.70 -20.71 -17.46
CA ASP A 127 -13.37 -22.07 -17.06
C ASP A 127 -13.67 -22.32 -15.56
N ILE A 128 -13.68 -21.27 -14.75
CA ILE A 128 -13.99 -21.34 -13.31
C ILE A 128 -15.50 -21.14 -13.10
N ASP A 129 -16.04 -20.09 -13.72
CA ASP A 129 -17.43 -19.69 -13.57
C ASP A 129 -17.90 -19.02 -14.89
N PRO A 130 -18.85 -19.66 -15.62
CA PRO A 130 -19.37 -19.15 -16.89
C PRO A 130 -20.03 -17.76 -16.79
N ASP A 131 -20.53 -17.39 -15.61
CA ASP A 131 -21.27 -16.15 -15.37
C ASP A 131 -20.35 -14.96 -15.07
N ILE A 132 -19.04 -15.20 -14.86
CA ILE A 132 -18.08 -14.11 -14.63
C ILE A 132 -17.98 -13.23 -15.88
N CYS A 133 -18.27 -11.93 -15.69
CA CYS A 133 -18.07 -10.90 -16.68
C CYS A 133 -17.24 -9.77 -16.06
N LEU A 134 -16.12 -9.45 -16.70
CA LEU A 134 -15.25 -8.35 -16.26
C LEU A 134 -15.81 -7.01 -16.76
N ASP A 135 -15.93 -6.03 -15.87
CA ASP A 135 -16.26 -4.66 -16.24
C ASP A 135 -15.07 -3.92 -16.86
N GLU A 136 -15.32 -2.72 -17.41
CA GLU A 136 -14.29 -1.92 -18.08
C GLU A 136 -13.12 -1.54 -17.18
N ASN A 137 -13.37 -1.21 -15.92
CA ASN A 137 -12.34 -0.85 -14.95
C ASN A 137 -11.48 -2.07 -14.57
N GLN A 138 -12.11 -3.24 -14.41
CA GLN A 138 -11.39 -4.49 -14.14
C GLN A 138 -10.49 -4.88 -15.32
N ARG A 139 -10.96 -4.71 -16.56
CA ARG A 139 -10.16 -4.94 -17.78
C ARG A 139 -8.95 -4.00 -17.83
N GLU A 140 -9.16 -2.75 -17.49
CA GLU A 140 -8.09 -1.75 -17.42
C GLU A 140 -7.02 -2.12 -16.40
N VAL A 141 -7.42 -2.52 -15.18
CA VAL A 141 -6.49 -3.00 -14.14
C VAL A 141 -5.70 -4.23 -14.63
N ILE A 142 -6.34 -5.14 -15.36
CA ILE A 142 -5.66 -6.34 -15.89
C ILE A 142 -4.62 -5.97 -16.95
N LEU A 143 -4.90 -5.01 -17.82
CA LEU A 143 -4.02 -4.60 -18.90
C LEU A 143 -2.95 -3.59 -18.51
N SER A 144 -3.16 -2.80 -17.43
CA SER A 144 -2.19 -1.83 -16.94
C SER A 144 -0.95 -2.53 -16.41
N ASP A 145 0.23 -2.04 -16.77
CA ASP A 145 1.53 -2.59 -16.36
C ASP A 145 2.37 -1.55 -15.62
N GLU A 146 1.78 -0.94 -14.60
CA GLU A 146 2.38 0.12 -13.79
C GLU A 146 3.25 -0.47 -12.66
N ASP A 147 4.35 0.21 -12.30
CA ASP A 147 5.23 -0.18 -11.19
C ASP A 147 4.50 -0.20 -9.85
N TYR A 148 3.61 0.77 -9.62
CA TYR A 148 2.86 0.93 -8.38
C TYR A 148 1.40 1.28 -8.66
N GLY A 149 0.55 0.28 -8.66
CA GLY A 149 -0.89 0.43 -8.88
C GLY A 149 -1.69 0.39 -7.57
N LEU A 150 -2.58 1.35 -7.35
CA LEU A 150 -3.57 1.31 -6.27
C LEU A 150 -4.97 1.13 -6.85
N VAL A 151 -5.58 -0.02 -6.58
CA VAL A 151 -6.96 -0.31 -7.00
C VAL A 151 -7.89 -0.17 -5.79
N VAL A 152 -8.80 0.81 -5.85
CA VAL A 152 -9.81 1.05 -4.82
C VAL A 152 -11.12 0.41 -5.26
N ALA A 153 -11.62 -0.54 -4.46
CA ALA A 153 -12.84 -1.27 -4.79
C ALA A 153 -13.66 -1.58 -3.54
N GLY A 154 -14.96 -1.39 -3.61
CA GLY A 154 -15.92 -1.69 -2.54
C GLY A 154 -16.04 -3.19 -2.21
N ALA A 155 -16.79 -3.51 -1.17
CA ALA A 155 -17.15 -4.90 -0.88
C ALA A 155 -18.00 -5.46 -2.04
N GLY A 156 -17.73 -6.70 -2.46
CA GLY A 156 -18.46 -7.32 -3.58
C GLY A 156 -18.08 -6.84 -5.00
N ALA A 157 -17.19 -5.85 -5.14
CA ALA A 157 -16.76 -5.31 -6.45
C ALA A 157 -15.81 -6.25 -7.25
N GLY A 158 -15.73 -7.52 -6.94
CA GLY A 158 -14.93 -8.47 -7.70
C GLY A 158 -13.42 -8.38 -7.52
N LYS A 159 -12.90 -7.81 -6.41
CA LYS A 159 -11.45 -7.69 -6.15
C LYS A 159 -10.67 -8.99 -6.39
N THR A 160 -11.12 -10.08 -5.77
CA THR A 160 -10.47 -11.39 -5.89
C THR A 160 -10.54 -11.91 -7.32
N THR A 161 -11.64 -11.65 -8.02
CA THR A 161 -11.84 -12.01 -9.44
C THR A 161 -10.87 -11.24 -10.33
N THR A 162 -10.75 -9.91 -10.14
CA THR A 162 -9.81 -9.06 -10.89
C THR A 162 -8.37 -9.51 -10.69
N VAL A 163 -7.98 -9.80 -9.44
CA VAL A 163 -6.62 -10.28 -9.13
C VAL A 163 -6.35 -11.63 -9.78
N ALA A 164 -7.30 -12.57 -9.74
CA ALA A 164 -7.16 -13.87 -10.40
C ALA A 164 -7.01 -13.74 -11.91
N ALA A 165 -7.82 -12.85 -12.54
CA ALA A 165 -7.71 -12.55 -13.95
C ALA A 165 -6.36 -11.88 -14.30
N LYS A 166 -5.88 -10.94 -13.48
CA LYS A 166 -4.55 -10.32 -13.67
C LYS A 166 -3.44 -11.38 -13.62
N VAL A 167 -3.45 -12.26 -12.64
CA VAL A 167 -2.45 -13.34 -12.54
C VAL A 167 -2.49 -14.24 -13.77
N LYS A 168 -3.68 -14.64 -14.23
CA LYS A 168 -3.83 -15.47 -15.45
C LYS A 168 -3.30 -14.74 -16.67
N TYR A 169 -3.60 -13.44 -16.82
CA TYR A 169 -3.09 -12.61 -17.92
C TYR A 169 -1.56 -12.51 -17.91
N LEU A 170 -0.95 -12.24 -16.74
CA LEU A 170 0.50 -12.17 -16.59
C LEU A 170 1.20 -13.46 -17.03
N VAL A 171 0.64 -14.61 -16.67
CA VAL A 171 1.23 -15.91 -17.00
C VAL A 171 0.99 -16.29 -18.47
N GLU A 172 -0.24 -16.14 -18.97
CA GLU A 172 -0.60 -16.63 -20.32
C GLU A 172 -0.20 -15.68 -21.44
N LYS A 173 -0.30 -14.36 -21.21
CA LYS A 173 -0.04 -13.35 -22.24
C LYS A 173 1.33 -12.68 -22.12
N GLN A 174 1.76 -12.39 -20.90
CA GLN A 174 3.07 -11.78 -20.67
C GLN A 174 4.18 -12.82 -20.40
N HIS A 175 3.81 -14.10 -20.28
CA HIS A 175 4.75 -15.22 -20.07
C HIS A 175 5.60 -15.07 -18.80
N ILE A 176 5.04 -14.42 -17.77
CA ILE A 176 5.70 -14.28 -16.47
C ILE A 176 5.66 -15.62 -15.74
N ASP A 177 6.80 -16.08 -15.24
CA ASP A 177 6.87 -17.30 -14.44
C ASP A 177 6.04 -17.13 -13.16
N PRO A 178 5.11 -18.06 -12.85
CA PRO A 178 4.29 -18.00 -11.64
C PRO A 178 5.09 -17.81 -10.35
N SER A 179 6.34 -18.32 -10.29
CA SER A 179 7.22 -18.16 -9.12
C SER A 179 7.68 -16.72 -8.88
N GLN A 180 7.58 -15.84 -9.88
CA GLN A 180 7.89 -14.41 -9.79
C GLN A 180 6.68 -13.58 -9.30
N ILE A 181 5.50 -14.19 -9.21
CA ILE A 181 4.27 -13.54 -8.77
C ILE A 181 4.04 -13.87 -7.29
N LEU A 182 4.21 -12.90 -6.40
CA LEU A 182 3.90 -13.06 -4.98
C LEU A 182 2.58 -12.37 -4.64
N MET A 183 1.62 -13.13 -4.13
CA MET A 183 0.37 -12.59 -3.63
C MET A 183 0.37 -12.55 -2.10
N ILE A 184 0.00 -11.39 -1.55
CA ILE A 184 -0.07 -11.21 -0.10
C ILE A 184 -1.48 -10.79 0.29
N SER A 185 -2.02 -11.45 1.32
CA SER A 185 -3.29 -11.08 1.92
C SER A 185 -3.15 -10.97 3.45
N PHE A 186 -4.09 -10.26 4.06
CA PHE A 186 -4.03 -10.02 5.51
C PHE A 186 -4.42 -11.24 6.34
N THR A 187 -5.43 -12.01 5.92
CA THR A 187 -5.97 -13.13 6.70
C THR A 187 -5.65 -14.49 6.06
N ASN A 188 -5.52 -15.52 6.89
CA ASN A 188 -5.37 -16.89 6.41
C ASN A 188 -6.59 -17.36 5.60
N LYS A 189 -7.81 -16.89 5.92
CA LYS A 189 -9.02 -17.20 5.16
C LYS A 189 -8.90 -16.70 3.74
N ALA A 190 -8.51 -15.42 3.55
CA ALA A 190 -8.34 -14.84 2.21
C ALA A 190 -7.18 -15.50 1.43
N VAL A 191 -6.08 -15.87 2.12
CA VAL A 191 -4.98 -16.64 1.51
C VAL A 191 -5.49 -18.00 0.99
N ASN A 192 -6.29 -18.70 1.77
CA ASN A 192 -6.84 -20.00 1.35
C ASN A 192 -7.81 -19.86 0.18
N GLU A 193 -8.69 -18.85 0.20
CA GLU A 193 -9.60 -18.54 -0.92
C GLU A 193 -8.83 -18.23 -2.21
N LEU A 194 -7.77 -17.41 -2.13
CA LEU A 194 -6.91 -17.12 -3.28
C LEU A 194 -6.20 -18.39 -3.78
N ARG A 195 -5.69 -19.25 -2.89
CA ARG A 195 -5.06 -20.51 -3.27
C ARG A 195 -6.03 -21.44 -3.99
N GLU A 196 -7.24 -21.57 -3.49
CA GLU A 196 -8.26 -22.37 -4.16
C GLU A 196 -8.51 -21.86 -5.57
N ARG A 197 -8.79 -20.58 -5.71
CA ARG A 197 -9.13 -19.97 -7.00
C ARG A 197 -7.95 -19.96 -7.99
N ILE A 198 -6.74 -19.64 -7.56
CA ILE A 198 -5.60 -19.46 -8.45
C ILE A 198 -4.78 -20.73 -8.61
N ASN A 199 -4.35 -21.33 -7.49
CA ASN A 199 -3.47 -22.50 -7.60
C ASN A 199 -4.23 -23.76 -8.00
N ARG A 200 -5.47 -23.95 -7.51
CA ARG A 200 -6.28 -25.13 -7.82
C ARG A 200 -7.11 -24.94 -9.09
N ASP A 201 -7.96 -23.91 -9.14
CA ASP A 201 -8.95 -23.79 -10.21
C ASP A 201 -8.32 -23.27 -11.53
N LEU A 202 -7.37 -22.32 -11.45
CA LEU A 202 -6.59 -21.87 -12.61
C LEU A 202 -5.33 -22.71 -12.87
N ASN A 203 -4.95 -23.59 -11.95
CA ASN A 203 -3.71 -24.39 -12.02
C ASN A 203 -2.43 -23.54 -12.19
N ILE A 204 -2.38 -22.35 -11.57
CA ILE A 204 -1.23 -21.44 -11.60
C ILE A 204 -0.52 -21.50 -10.23
N PRO A 205 0.65 -22.13 -10.11
CA PRO A 205 1.31 -22.39 -8.83
C PRO A 205 2.12 -21.18 -8.35
N CYS A 206 1.48 -20.01 -8.17
CA CYS A 206 2.14 -18.84 -7.63
C CYS A 206 2.18 -18.84 -6.09
N PRO A 207 3.21 -18.25 -5.45
CA PRO A 207 3.28 -18.05 -4.01
C PRO A 207 2.17 -17.15 -3.49
N ILE A 208 1.37 -17.66 -2.53
CA ILE A 208 0.31 -16.91 -1.86
C ILE A 208 0.49 -17.02 -0.35
N ALA A 209 0.64 -15.92 0.35
CA ALA A 209 0.99 -15.87 1.76
C ALA A 209 0.32 -14.73 2.51
N THR A 210 0.34 -14.79 3.85
CA THR A 210 0.11 -13.59 4.67
C THR A 210 1.40 -12.78 4.80
N PHE A 211 1.31 -11.49 5.16
CA PHE A 211 2.50 -10.67 5.47
C PHE A 211 3.43 -11.35 6.48
N HIS A 212 2.86 -11.91 7.54
CA HIS A 212 3.63 -12.63 8.57
C HIS A 212 4.34 -13.86 7.99
N SER A 213 3.64 -14.65 7.16
CA SER A 213 4.21 -15.84 6.55
C SER A 213 5.31 -15.49 5.53
N ALA A 214 5.10 -14.48 4.68
CA ALA A 214 6.09 -14.01 3.73
C ALA A 214 7.33 -13.43 4.45
N GLY A 215 7.14 -12.58 5.45
CA GLY A 215 8.23 -12.03 6.27
C GLY A 215 9.02 -13.11 6.99
N ASN A 216 8.33 -14.10 7.54
CA ASN A 216 8.96 -15.23 8.20
C ASN A 216 9.80 -16.09 7.23
N ALA A 217 9.30 -16.30 6.00
CA ALA A 217 10.06 -17.01 4.96
C ALA A 217 11.35 -16.26 4.57
N ILE A 218 11.31 -14.92 4.48
CA ILE A 218 12.48 -14.09 4.21
C ILE A 218 13.50 -14.18 5.36
N LEU A 219 13.03 -14.12 6.61
CA LEU A 219 13.88 -14.24 7.79
C LEU A 219 14.57 -15.61 7.84
N HIS A 220 13.80 -16.69 7.65
CA HIS A 220 14.36 -18.04 7.63
C HIS A 220 15.40 -18.25 6.51
N LYS A 221 15.22 -17.61 5.36
CA LYS A 221 16.20 -17.68 4.27
C LYS A 221 17.53 -17.03 4.62
N ASN A 222 17.49 -15.94 5.42
CA ASN A 222 18.68 -15.17 5.79
C ASN A 222 19.34 -15.65 7.09
N ASP A 223 18.58 -16.21 8.03
CA ASP A 223 19.08 -16.77 9.30
C ASP A 223 18.31 -18.05 9.68
N PRO A 224 18.68 -19.20 9.11
CA PRO A 224 17.97 -20.47 9.32
C PRO A 224 18.03 -20.99 10.75
N GLN A 225 18.98 -20.54 11.58
CA GLN A 225 19.30 -21.16 12.87
C GLN A 225 18.58 -20.53 14.05
N ASN A 226 18.04 -19.30 13.94
CA ASN A 226 17.60 -18.52 15.11
C ASN A 226 16.08 -18.23 15.22
N LEU A 227 15.26 -18.70 14.29
CA LEU A 227 13.86 -18.36 14.30
C LEU A 227 12.99 -19.50 14.86
N ASN A 228 13.00 -19.64 16.19
CA ASN A 228 11.96 -20.39 16.89
C ASN A 228 10.75 -19.46 17.13
N ILE A 229 9.69 -19.64 16.36
CA ILE A 229 8.39 -19.01 16.66
C ILE A 229 7.94 -19.59 18.01
N VAL A 230 7.92 -18.73 19.01
CA VAL A 230 7.43 -19.11 20.34
C VAL A 230 5.92 -19.27 20.25
N ASP A 231 5.44 -20.46 20.60
CA ASP A 231 4.01 -20.73 20.73
C ASP A 231 3.38 -19.73 21.72
N SER A 232 2.25 -19.14 21.35
CA SER A 232 1.51 -18.19 22.21
C SER A 232 1.20 -18.78 23.59
N ASN A 233 1.03 -20.09 23.69
CA ASN A 233 0.86 -20.78 24.97
C ASN A 233 2.11 -20.74 25.84
N LYS A 234 3.32 -20.81 25.27
CA LYS A 234 4.56 -20.68 26.02
C LYS A 234 4.72 -19.26 26.56
N LEU A 235 4.38 -18.23 25.76
CA LEU A 235 4.38 -16.84 26.23
C LEU A 235 3.40 -16.65 27.39
N PHE A 236 2.19 -17.18 27.27
CA PHE A 236 1.20 -17.14 28.34
C PHE A 236 1.66 -17.83 29.62
N CYS A 237 2.25 -19.03 29.52
CA CYS A 237 2.84 -19.72 30.65
C CYS A 237 4.00 -18.95 31.31
N CYS A 238 4.83 -18.27 30.50
CA CYS A 238 5.90 -17.40 31.02
C CYS A 238 5.34 -16.22 31.80
N ILE A 239 4.31 -15.53 31.25
CA ILE A 239 3.63 -14.41 31.90
C ILE A 239 2.99 -14.88 33.22
N GLN A 240 2.24 -16.00 33.19
CA GLN A 240 1.64 -16.55 34.42
C GLN A 240 2.68 -16.88 35.48
N ARG A 241 3.80 -17.50 35.10
CA ARG A 241 4.88 -17.83 36.02
C ARG A 241 5.51 -16.56 36.60
N TYR A 242 5.78 -15.57 35.76
CA TYR A 242 6.32 -14.29 36.21
C TYR A 242 5.38 -13.58 37.17
N LEU A 243 4.09 -13.52 36.88
CA LEU A 243 3.09 -12.98 37.79
C LEU A 243 3.08 -13.71 39.13
N LYS A 244 3.02 -15.06 39.13
CA LYS A 244 3.02 -15.87 40.36
C LYS A 244 4.31 -15.72 41.17
N ASP A 245 5.46 -15.80 40.52
CA ASP A 245 6.74 -15.96 41.18
C ASP A 245 7.40 -14.63 41.56
N LYS A 246 7.04 -13.54 40.88
CA LYS A 246 7.60 -12.21 41.08
C LYS A 246 6.56 -11.21 41.57
N ILE A 247 5.52 -10.97 40.77
CA ILE A 247 4.58 -9.86 41.02
C ILE A 247 3.75 -10.12 42.28
N LEU A 248 3.13 -11.29 42.40
CA LEU A 248 2.20 -11.60 43.51
C LEU A 248 2.89 -11.85 44.83
N ARG A 249 4.23 -11.98 44.86
CA ARG A 249 5.02 -12.14 46.10
C ARG A 249 5.49 -10.81 46.69
N GLU A 250 5.44 -9.73 45.94
CA GLU A 250 5.88 -8.40 46.36
C GLU A 250 4.69 -7.46 46.58
N PRO A 251 4.35 -7.04 47.82
CA PRO A 251 3.18 -6.18 48.08
C PRO A 251 3.17 -4.88 47.27
N VAL A 252 4.35 -4.30 47.02
CA VAL A 252 4.50 -3.07 46.23
C VAL A 252 4.13 -3.30 44.76
N MET A 253 4.49 -4.46 44.21
CA MET A 253 4.15 -4.82 42.83
C MET A 253 2.67 -5.17 42.68
N VAL A 254 2.09 -5.86 43.67
CA VAL A 254 0.64 -6.11 43.72
C VAL A 254 -0.12 -4.80 43.74
N LYS A 255 0.28 -3.84 44.58
CA LYS A 255 -0.35 -2.50 44.56
C LYS A 255 -0.28 -1.80 43.20
N LYS A 256 0.89 -1.83 42.55
CA LYS A 256 1.06 -1.27 41.22
C LYS A 256 0.17 -1.96 40.16
N LEU A 257 0.03 -3.29 40.24
CA LEU A 257 -0.81 -4.07 39.33
C LEU A 257 -2.30 -3.73 39.51
N VAL A 258 -2.76 -3.64 40.77
CA VAL A 258 -4.12 -3.25 41.10
C VAL A 258 -4.41 -1.82 40.61
N LEU A 259 -3.48 -0.89 40.80
CA LEU A 259 -3.59 0.49 40.28
C LEU A 259 -3.67 0.52 38.76
N PHE A 260 -2.87 -0.29 38.09
CA PHE A 260 -2.90 -0.41 36.63
C PHE A 260 -4.26 -0.89 36.16
N PHE A 261 -4.79 -1.97 36.73
CA PHE A 261 -6.11 -2.49 36.34
C PHE A 261 -7.24 -1.52 36.67
N ALA A 262 -7.21 -0.86 37.84
CA ALA A 262 -8.21 0.13 38.20
C ALA A 262 -8.22 1.36 37.28
N SER A 263 -7.05 1.77 36.78
CA SER A 263 -6.94 2.93 35.90
C SER A 263 -7.22 2.62 34.43
N TYR A 264 -6.96 1.39 33.97
CA TYR A 264 -7.08 1.04 32.54
C TYR A 264 -8.37 0.29 32.19
N PHE A 265 -9.02 -0.37 33.13
CA PHE A 265 -10.20 -1.20 32.87
C PHE A 265 -11.49 -0.66 33.46
N ASP A 266 -11.56 0.65 33.77
CA ASP A 266 -12.76 1.30 34.32
C ASP A 266 -13.48 0.37 35.31
N ALA A 267 -12.78 -0.04 36.36
CA ALA A 267 -13.47 -0.71 37.46
C ALA A 267 -14.55 0.24 37.94
N PRO A 268 -15.84 -0.16 37.95
CA PRO A 268 -16.93 0.73 38.31
C PRO A 268 -16.81 1.11 39.80
N TYR A 269 -16.05 2.17 40.03
CA TYR A 269 -15.87 2.75 41.34
C TYR A 269 -16.14 4.26 41.28
N GLU A 270 -17.18 4.70 41.97
CA GLU A 270 -17.63 6.10 42.05
C GLU A 270 -16.94 6.90 43.17
N GLY A 271 -15.73 6.55 43.59
CA GLY A 271 -15.02 7.25 44.66
C GLY A 271 -13.90 8.15 44.14
N ASP A 272 -13.75 9.33 44.75
CA ASP A 272 -12.74 10.34 44.37
C ASP A 272 -11.35 10.03 44.83
N ASP A 273 -11.13 9.03 45.72
CA ASP A 273 -9.82 8.66 46.26
C ASP A 273 -9.55 7.15 46.16
N ILE A 274 -8.38 6.81 45.69
CA ILE A 274 -7.89 5.42 45.58
C ILE A 274 -7.81 4.70 46.94
N ASN A 275 -7.66 5.44 48.03
CA ASN A 275 -7.71 4.89 49.38
C ASN A 275 -9.12 4.42 49.74
N ASP A 276 -10.15 5.07 49.28
CA ASP A 276 -11.54 4.64 49.46
C ASP A 276 -11.85 3.36 48.70
N PHE A 277 -11.28 3.18 47.51
CA PHE A 277 -11.31 1.91 46.79
C PHE A 277 -10.67 0.78 47.61
N PHE A 278 -9.48 1.01 48.16
CA PHE A 278 -8.82 -0.01 48.99
C PHE A 278 -9.57 -0.28 50.30
N ASN A 279 -10.17 0.73 50.91
CA ASN A 279 -11.01 0.56 52.11
C ASN A 279 -12.28 -0.24 51.77
N HIS A 280 -12.94 0.06 50.63
CA HIS A 280 -14.07 -0.70 50.17
C HIS A 280 -13.69 -2.16 49.89
N MET A 281 -12.59 -2.38 49.18
CA MET A 281 -12.07 -3.74 48.89
C MET A 281 -11.61 -4.49 50.18
N ALA A 282 -11.08 -3.79 51.15
CA ALA A 282 -10.69 -4.40 52.43
C ALA A 282 -11.89 -4.87 53.28
N HIS A 283 -13.05 -4.28 53.08
CA HIS A 283 -14.29 -4.65 53.80
C HIS A 283 -15.20 -5.55 52.94
N ALA A 284 -14.84 -5.79 51.67
CA ALA A 284 -15.57 -6.72 50.83
C ALA A 284 -15.41 -8.17 51.27
N ASN A 285 -16.47 -8.93 51.20
CA ASN A 285 -16.41 -10.36 51.59
C ASN A 285 -15.52 -11.12 50.61
N TYR A 286 -14.40 -11.68 51.13
CA TYR A 286 -13.40 -12.42 50.38
C TYR A 286 -14.00 -13.60 49.55
N ALA A 287 -15.06 -14.23 50.04
CA ALA A 287 -15.73 -15.31 49.33
C ALA A 287 -16.48 -14.78 48.07
N THR A 288 -17.11 -13.60 48.15
CA THR A 288 -17.79 -12.93 47.02
C THR A 288 -16.75 -12.47 46.00
N MET A 289 -15.68 -11.82 46.45
CA MET A 289 -14.59 -11.40 45.54
C MET A 289 -13.92 -12.57 44.86
N ARG A 290 -13.78 -13.71 45.53
CA ARG A 290 -13.22 -14.93 44.91
C ARG A 290 -14.14 -15.49 43.83
N SER A 291 -15.44 -15.52 44.12
CA SER A 291 -16.47 -15.93 43.12
C SER A 291 -16.45 -15.03 41.90
N GLU A 292 -16.49 -13.71 42.10
CA GLU A 292 -16.43 -12.73 41.03
C GLU A 292 -15.12 -12.81 40.20
N LEU A 293 -13.98 -13.08 40.87
CA LEU A 293 -12.68 -13.32 40.21
C LEU A 293 -12.66 -14.63 39.43
N GLU A 294 -13.32 -15.68 39.92
CA GLU A 294 -13.45 -16.96 39.25
C GLU A 294 -14.40 -16.85 38.05
N ASP A 295 -15.51 -16.12 38.20
CA ASP A 295 -16.44 -15.81 37.13
C ASP A 295 -15.77 -14.95 36.03
N PHE A 296 -15.07 -13.89 36.44
CA PHE A 296 -14.25 -13.08 35.53
C PHE A 296 -13.15 -13.89 34.84
N ARG A 297 -12.47 -14.76 35.57
CA ARG A 297 -11.47 -15.67 35.00
C ARG A 297 -12.08 -16.62 33.97
N THR A 298 -13.24 -17.15 34.26
CA THR A 298 -13.98 -18.05 33.36
C THR A 298 -14.42 -17.29 32.13
N GLU A 299 -14.94 -16.08 32.30
CA GLU A 299 -15.33 -15.20 31.19
C GLU A 299 -14.14 -14.81 30.30
N VAL A 300 -12.98 -14.48 30.88
CA VAL A 300 -11.76 -14.16 30.13
C VAL A 300 -11.19 -15.39 29.42
N ILE A 301 -11.27 -16.58 30.03
CA ILE A 301 -10.84 -17.83 29.42
C ILE A 301 -11.81 -18.22 28.30
N ASP A 302 -13.09 -18.11 28.52
CA ASP A 302 -14.12 -18.37 27.52
C ASP A 302 -14.07 -17.38 26.34
N ARG A 303 -13.80 -16.09 26.61
CA ARG A 303 -13.53 -15.09 25.56
C ARG A 303 -12.29 -15.43 24.72
N LYS A 304 -11.31 -16.15 25.27
CA LYS A 304 -10.07 -16.53 24.59
C LYS A 304 -10.21 -17.84 23.79
N THR A 305 -11.05 -18.75 24.27
CA THR A 305 -11.23 -20.09 23.68
C THR A 305 -12.50 -20.22 22.85
N ARG A 306 -13.50 -19.40 23.08
CA ARG A 306 -14.74 -19.34 22.31
C ARG A 306 -14.84 -18.02 21.58
N ASN A 307 -15.37 -18.10 20.40
CA ASN A 307 -15.76 -17.02 19.55
C ASN A 307 -16.27 -15.79 20.31
N LYS A 308 -15.81 -14.63 19.91
CA LYS A 308 -16.18 -13.34 20.45
C LYS A 308 -17.69 -13.15 20.42
N VAL A 309 -18.30 -12.96 21.59
CA VAL A 309 -19.76 -12.99 21.74
C VAL A 309 -20.25 -11.60 22.16
N THR A 310 -21.28 -11.10 21.50
CA THR A 310 -21.94 -9.82 21.82
C THR A 310 -22.91 -9.97 23.01
N ILE A 311 -23.44 -8.82 23.52
CA ILE A 311 -24.51 -8.83 24.54
C ILE A 311 -25.73 -9.64 24.08
N GLN A 312 -26.00 -9.67 22.79
CA GLN A 312 -27.09 -10.47 22.19
C GLN A 312 -26.74 -11.96 21.97
N ASN A 313 -25.58 -12.42 22.44
CA ASN A 313 -25.06 -13.77 22.21
C ASN A 313 -24.73 -14.08 20.75
N GLU A 314 -24.45 -13.08 19.93
CA GLU A 314 -23.98 -13.28 18.58
C GLU A 314 -22.46 -13.54 18.59
N VAL A 315 -22.03 -14.50 17.80
CA VAL A 315 -20.62 -14.84 17.59
C VAL A 315 -20.06 -13.98 16.46
N VAL A 316 -19.11 -13.12 16.77
CA VAL A 316 -18.47 -12.22 15.80
C VAL A 316 -16.97 -12.53 15.63
N ARG A 317 -16.33 -12.00 14.59
CA ARG A 317 -14.96 -12.36 14.21
C ARG A 317 -13.87 -11.54 14.90
N SER A 318 -14.18 -10.34 15.36
CA SER A 318 -13.21 -9.44 16.00
C SER A 318 -13.77 -8.78 17.26
N TYR A 319 -12.89 -8.28 18.15
CA TYR A 319 -13.32 -7.50 19.31
C TYR A 319 -13.98 -6.19 18.91
N GLN A 320 -13.50 -5.58 17.84
CA GLN A 320 -14.09 -4.36 17.30
C GLN A 320 -15.54 -4.57 16.85
N GLU A 321 -15.83 -5.73 16.29
CA GLU A 321 -17.20 -6.11 15.93
C GLU A 321 -18.07 -6.31 17.17
N VAL A 322 -17.52 -6.87 18.27
CA VAL A 322 -18.24 -6.93 19.56
C VAL A 322 -18.58 -5.54 20.04
N GLU A 323 -17.63 -4.61 20.04
CA GLU A 323 -17.83 -3.24 20.50
C GLU A 323 -18.88 -2.50 19.67
N ILE A 324 -18.81 -2.62 18.35
CA ILE A 324 -19.76 -1.99 17.41
C ILE A 324 -21.17 -2.59 17.59
N ALA A 325 -21.29 -3.91 17.65
CA ALA A 325 -22.56 -4.60 17.83
C ALA A 325 -23.19 -4.26 19.18
N ASN A 326 -22.40 -4.24 20.24
CA ASN A 326 -22.86 -3.83 21.57
C ASN A 326 -23.28 -2.35 21.61
N PHE A 327 -22.55 -1.48 20.93
CA PHE A 327 -22.91 -0.06 20.78
C PHE A 327 -24.28 0.09 20.09
N PHE A 328 -24.52 -0.62 19.00
CA PHE A 328 -25.80 -0.59 18.30
C PHE A 328 -26.94 -1.07 19.21
N TYR A 329 -26.75 -2.22 19.88
CA TYR A 329 -27.72 -2.76 20.80
C TYR A 329 -28.09 -1.79 21.95
N LEU A 330 -27.07 -1.25 22.60
CA LEU A 330 -27.27 -0.32 23.74
C LEU A 330 -27.90 1.02 23.33
N ASN A 331 -27.81 1.40 22.06
CA ASN A 331 -28.41 2.62 21.52
C ASN A 331 -29.72 2.36 20.75
N ASN A 332 -30.30 1.14 20.84
CA ASN A 332 -31.51 0.72 20.13
C ASN A 332 -31.40 0.95 18.61
N ILE A 333 -30.23 0.70 18.04
CA ILE A 333 -29.99 0.70 16.60
C ILE A 333 -30.12 -0.74 16.10
N ASP A 334 -31.11 -0.99 15.25
CA ASP A 334 -31.28 -2.30 14.64
C ASP A 334 -30.13 -2.60 13.70
N TYR A 335 -29.52 -3.78 13.83
CA TYR A 335 -28.47 -4.26 12.96
C TYR A 335 -28.60 -5.77 12.76
N GLU A 336 -28.07 -6.28 11.69
CA GLU A 336 -27.94 -7.69 11.39
C GLU A 336 -26.47 -8.02 11.07
N TYR A 337 -25.91 -9.01 11.77
CA TYR A 337 -24.52 -9.40 11.59
C TYR A 337 -24.40 -10.42 10.46
N GLU A 338 -23.64 -10.08 9.39
CA GLU A 338 -23.42 -10.93 8.22
C GLU A 338 -24.71 -11.53 7.64
N PRO A 339 -25.68 -10.70 7.17
CA PRO A 339 -26.90 -11.23 6.57
C PRO A 339 -26.57 -12.12 5.37
N VAL A 340 -27.26 -13.24 5.29
CA VAL A 340 -27.15 -14.15 4.13
C VAL A 340 -28.01 -13.55 3.02
N TYR A 341 -27.36 -13.11 1.94
CA TYR A 341 -28.01 -12.60 0.72
C TYR A 341 -28.27 -13.74 -0.27
#